data_650a44df01fac1be54e57ff57f34aec7
#
_entry.id   650a44df01fac1be54e57ff57f34aec7
#
_cell.length_a   1.000
_cell.length_b   1.000
_cell.length_c   1.000
_cell.angle_alpha   90.00
_cell.angle_beta   90.00
_cell.angle_gamma   90.00
#
_symmetry.space_group_name_H-M   'P 1'
#
loop_
_entity.id
_entity.type
_entity.pdbx_description
1 polymer ?
#
loop_
_entity_poly.entity_id
_entity_poly.type
_entity_poly.pdbx_seq_one_letter_code
_entity_poly.pdbx_strand_id
1 'polypeptide(L)'
;KTINDGPEQISLSLKGPMQFKANDIGKLLNDFEILNPNHLIATLNDKATLDIDIRISRGKGYYASSKNKRSDDVIGTIPIDSIFNPITNVSWEIEAIPTSTEGQEKLIMFVESNGATKPKDAMNHSANILRQQMQFFMFDDSLSIKTFNLFFLLSTDNLVPEITHIRRYFF
;
A
#
# COMPACT_ATOMS: atom_id res chain seq x y z
N LYS A 1 20.06 5.09 3.55
CA LYS A 1 19.89 4.32 2.31
C LYS A 1 18.94 5.11 1.44
N THR A 2 19.37 5.51 0.27
CA THR A 2 18.51 6.13 -0.75
C THR A 2 17.54 5.04 -1.23
N ILE A 3 16.26 5.19 -0.96
CA ILE A 3 15.23 4.26 -1.44
C ILE A 3 15.00 4.61 -2.92
N ASN A 4 15.28 3.66 -3.79
CA ASN A 4 15.02 3.81 -5.22
C ASN A 4 13.52 3.66 -5.45
N ASP A 5 12.85 4.66 -6.03
CA ASP A 5 11.39 4.64 -6.25
C ASP A 5 10.96 3.80 -7.47
N GLY A 6 11.93 3.26 -8.21
CA GLY A 6 11.70 2.41 -9.36
C GLY A 6 11.27 0.98 -9.02
N PRO A 7 10.77 0.22 -10.00
CA PRO A 7 10.51 -1.20 -9.83
C PRO A 7 11.82 -1.96 -9.61
N GLU A 8 11.81 -2.91 -8.68
CA GLU A 8 12.92 -3.84 -8.48
C GLU A 8 12.67 -5.12 -9.29
N GLN A 9 13.68 -5.56 -10.05
CA GLN A 9 13.63 -6.82 -10.80
C GLN A 9 14.66 -7.78 -10.24
N ILE A 10 14.24 -9.01 -10.04
CA ILE A 10 15.10 -10.10 -9.58
C ILE A 10 14.91 -11.31 -10.49
N SER A 11 15.99 -12.02 -10.76
CA SER A 11 16.01 -13.28 -11.49
C SER A 11 16.45 -14.41 -10.58
N LEU A 12 15.68 -15.49 -10.57
CA LEU A 12 15.95 -16.70 -9.80
C LEU A 12 16.03 -17.89 -10.72
N SER A 13 17.05 -18.72 -10.51
CA SER A 13 17.17 -20.05 -11.11
C SER A 13 17.16 -21.09 -10.02
N LEU A 14 16.11 -21.92 -9.97
CA LEU A 14 15.85 -22.90 -8.95
C LEU A 14 15.96 -24.31 -9.54
N LYS A 15 16.63 -25.22 -8.83
CA LYS A 15 16.74 -26.62 -9.19
C LYS A 15 16.17 -27.49 -8.10
N GLY A 16 15.29 -28.40 -8.47
CA GLY A 16 14.74 -29.40 -7.55
C GLY A 16 15.74 -30.50 -7.14
N PRO A 17 15.41 -31.25 -6.05
CA PRO A 17 14.19 -31.14 -5.27
C PRO A 17 14.28 -30.01 -4.24
N MET A 18 13.32 -29.13 -4.19
CA MET A 18 13.26 -28.08 -3.15
C MET A 18 11.86 -27.49 -2.97
N GLN A 19 11.64 -26.89 -1.82
CA GLN A 19 10.49 -26.02 -1.55
C GLN A 19 10.90 -24.56 -1.78
N PHE A 20 10.30 -23.94 -2.78
CA PHE A 20 10.48 -22.52 -3.04
C PHE A 20 9.59 -21.72 -2.10
N LYS A 21 10.21 -20.90 -1.26
CA LYS A 21 9.54 -20.06 -0.25
C LYS A 21 9.76 -18.59 -0.52
N ALA A 22 8.90 -17.78 0.04
CA ALA A 22 8.97 -16.32 -0.06
C ALA A 22 10.33 -15.76 0.43
N ASN A 23 10.95 -16.40 1.42
CA ASN A 23 12.28 -16.04 1.91
C ASN A 23 13.39 -16.09 0.82
N ASP A 24 13.24 -16.97 -0.17
CA ASP A 24 14.24 -17.09 -1.24
C ASP A 24 14.20 -15.88 -2.17
N ILE A 25 13.03 -15.27 -2.33
CA ILE A 25 12.85 -13.96 -2.98
C ILE A 25 13.44 -12.86 -2.10
N GLY A 26 13.11 -12.87 -0.79
CA GLY A 26 13.52 -11.85 0.16
C GLY A 26 15.03 -11.65 0.28
N LYS A 27 15.82 -12.73 0.09
CA LYS A 27 17.30 -12.66 0.10
C LYS A 27 17.89 -11.82 -1.02
N LEU A 28 17.17 -11.67 -2.11
CA LEU A 28 17.61 -10.95 -3.32
C LEU A 28 17.09 -9.51 -3.37
N LEU A 29 16.13 -9.18 -2.51
CA LEU A 29 15.52 -7.85 -2.46
C LEU A 29 16.38 -6.88 -1.65
N ASN A 30 16.55 -5.67 -2.17
CA ASN A 30 17.28 -4.60 -1.50
C ASN A 30 16.36 -3.55 -0.87
N ASP A 31 15.26 -3.23 -1.56
CA ASP A 31 14.35 -2.13 -1.20
C ASP A 31 13.02 -2.61 -0.62
N PHE A 32 12.81 -3.93 -0.59
CA PHE A 32 11.61 -4.57 -0.06
C PHE A 32 11.95 -5.61 1.00
N GLU A 33 11.04 -5.79 1.95
CA GLU A 33 11.14 -6.81 3.00
C GLU A 33 9.92 -7.73 2.92
N ILE A 34 10.13 -9.03 3.04
CA ILE A 34 9.06 -10.03 3.04
C ILE A 34 8.59 -10.29 4.47
N LEU A 35 7.31 -10.05 4.72
CA LEU A 35 6.71 -10.22 6.06
C LEU A 35 6.38 -11.67 6.41
N ASN A 36 6.13 -12.48 5.40
CA ASN A 36 5.78 -13.92 5.54
C ASN A 36 6.84 -14.83 4.89
N PRO A 37 8.08 -14.85 5.40
CA PRO A 37 9.21 -15.54 4.76
C PRO A 37 9.01 -17.05 4.60
N ASN A 38 8.17 -17.66 5.44
CA ASN A 38 7.91 -19.10 5.42
C ASN A 38 6.79 -19.51 4.44
N HIS A 39 6.16 -18.54 3.74
CA HIS A 39 5.12 -18.85 2.78
C HIS A 39 5.66 -19.73 1.65
N LEU A 40 5.02 -20.88 1.43
CA LEU A 40 5.37 -21.82 0.38
C LEU A 40 4.76 -21.34 -0.95
N ILE A 41 5.60 -21.10 -1.94
CA ILE A 41 5.18 -20.65 -3.27
C ILE A 41 5.04 -21.84 -4.21
N ALA A 42 6.04 -22.73 -4.24
CA ALA A 42 6.03 -23.91 -5.09
C ALA A 42 6.91 -25.04 -4.51
N THR A 43 6.61 -26.26 -4.92
CA THR A 43 7.46 -27.43 -4.65
C THR A 43 8.00 -27.96 -5.97
N LEU A 44 9.32 -28.06 -6.10
CA LEU A 44 10.00 -28.57 -7.26
C LEU A 44 10.39 -30.03 -7.07
N ASN A 45 10.15 -30.85 -8.09
CA ASN A 45 10.57 -32.25 -8.15
C ASN A 45 12.07 -32.37 -8.47
N ASP A 46 12.64 -33.55 -8.33
CA ASP A 46 14.07 -33.84 -8.48
C ASP A 46 14.66 -33.40 -9.84
N LYS A 47 13.86 -33.41 -10.91
CA LYS A 47 14.29 -33.05 -12.27
C LYS A 47 13.81 -31.68 -12.73
N ALA A 48 13.10 -30.94 -11.86
CA ALA A 48 12.55 -29.66 -12.24
C ALA A 48 13.62 -28.56 -12.16
N THR A 49 13.68 -27.76 -13.19
CA THR A 49 14.40 -26.49 -13.19
C THR A 49 13.39 -25.38 -13.47
N LEU A 50 13.46 -24.32 -12.68
CA LEU A 50 12.54 -23.20 -12.78
C LEU A 50 13.33 -21.90 -12.80
N ASP A 51 13.24 -21.18 -13.90
CA ASP A 51 13.81 -19.85 -14.07
C ASP A 51 12.67 -18.85 -14.00
N ILE A 52 12.75 -17.90 -13.07
CA ILE A 52 11.71 -16.91 -12.82
C ILE A 52 12.32 -15.51 -12.76
N ASP A 53 11.73 -14.60 -13.50
CA ASP A 53 11.97 -13.16 -13.37
C ASP A 53 10.78 -12.53 -12.63
N ILE A 54 11.05 -11.87 -11.51
CA ILE A 54 10.02 -11.23 -10.69
C ILE A 54 10.25 -9.72 -10.72
N ARG A 55 9.19 -8.98 -11.04
CA ARG A 55 9.17 -7.53 -11.00
C ARG A 55 8.27 -7.06 -9.86
N ILE A 56 8.83 -6.29 -8.93
CA ILE A 56 8.15 -5.75 -7.75
C ILE A 56 8.11 -4.24 -7.89
N SER A 57 6.93 -3.65 -7.69
CA SER A 57 6.74 -2.20 -7.78
C SER A 57 5.92 -1.69 -6.60
N ARG A 58 6.00 -0.38 -6.38
CA ARG A 58 5.18 0.33 -5.40
C ARG A 58 3.93 0.88 -6.08
N GLY A 59 2.86 1.03 -5.31
CA GLY A 59 1.60 1.57 -5.83
C GLY A 59 0.66 1.99 -4.71
N LYS A 60 -0.56 2.36 -5.08
CA LYS A 60 -1.63 2.77 -4.16
C LYS A 60 -2.92 2.02 -4.50
N GLY A 61 -3.70 1.67 -3.48
CA GLY A 61 -5.00 1.02 -3.67
C GLY A 61 -4.92 -0.40 -4.20
N TYR A 62 -5.77 -0.75 -5.13
CA TYR A 62 -5.85 -2.06 -5.78
C TYR A 62 -5.66 -1.92 -7.29
N TYR A 63 -4.78 -2.74 -7.83
CA TYR A 63 -4.56 -2.87 -9.26
C TYR A 63 -4.83 -4.31 -9.70
N ALA A 64 -5.86 -4.48 -10.52
CA ALA A 64 -6.14 -5.77 -11.13
C ALA A 64 -5.01 -6.20 -12.08
N SER A 65 -4.81 -7.51 -12.22
CA SER A 65 -3.82 -8.13 -13.12
C SER A 65 -3.93 -7.62 -14.54
N SER A 66 -5.15 -7.39 -15.03
CA SER A 66 -5.41 -6.82 -16.36
C SER A 66 -4.78 -5.43 -16.56
N LYS A 67 -4.69 -4.61 -15.51
CA LYS A 67 -4.05 -3.29 -15.53
C LYS A 67 -2.53 -3.37 -15.35
N ASN A 68 -2.04 -4.45 -14.73
CA ASN A 68 -0.61 -4.70 -14.57
C ASN A 68 0.05 -5.21 -15.84
N LYS A 69 -0.75 -5.70 -16.81
CA LYS A 69 -0.25 -6.13 -18.12
C LYS A 69 0.22 -4.91 -18.92
N ARG A 70 1.45 -4.98 -19.43
CA ARG A 70 2.05 -3.96 -20.28
C ARG A 70 2.09 -4.43 -21.72
N SER A 71 2.13 -3.48 -22.65
CA SER A 71 2.25 -3.76 -24.09
C SER A 71 3.62 -4.33 -24.49
N ASP A 72 4.65 -4.10 -23.65
CA ASP A 72 6.03 -4.56 -23.82
C ASP A 72 6.36 -5.83 -23.03
N ASP A 73 5.35 -6.45 -22.38
CA ASP A 73 5.56 -7.69 -21.62
C ASP A 73 5.95 -8.84 -22.56
N VAL A 74 6.98 -9.57 -22.14
CA VAL A 74 7.48 -10.75 -22.88
C VAL A 74 6.45 -11.89 -22.81
N ILE A 75 6.42 -12.73 -23.84
CA ILE A 75 5.57 -13.93 -23.86
C ILE A 75 5.93 -14.81 -22.66
N GLY A 76 4.91 -15.18 -21.88
CA GLY A 76 5.09 -15.94 -20.63
C GLY A 76 4.99 -15.09 -19.36
N THR A 77 4.88 -13.78 -19.48
CA THR A 77 4.63 -12.90 -18.31
C THR A 77 3.25 -13.17 -17.73
N ILE A 78 3.20 -13.42 -16.43
CA ILE A 78 1.97 -13.65 -15.67
C ILE A 78 1.69 -12.40 -14.82
N PRO A 79 0.75 -11.54 -15.22
CA PRO A 79 0.37 -10.40 -14.40
C PRO A 79 -0.43 -10.87 -13.20
N ILE A 80 -0.11 -10.34 -12.02
CA ILE A 80 -0.75 -10.67 -10.74
C ILE A 80 -1.47 -9.44 -10.23
N ASP A 81 -2.59 -9.64 -9.52
CA ASP A 81 -3.29 -8.58 -8.81
C ASP A 81 -2.38 -7.97 -7.74
N SER A 82 -2.37 -6.65 -7.65
CA SER A 82 -1.55 -5.93 -6.69
C SER A 82 -2.43 -5.21 -5.67
N ILE A 83 -2.34 -5.62 -4.41
CA ILE A 83 -3.06 -5.02 -3.29
C ILE A 83 -2.08 -4.17 -2.50
N PHE A 84 -2.15 -2.85 -2.69
CA PHE A 84 -1.23 -1.92 -2.04
C PHE A 84 -1.76 -1.38 -0.70
N ASN A 85 -3.00 -1.69 -0.32
CA ASN A 85 -3.59 -1.26 0.94
C ASN A 85 -3.06 -2.10 2.10
N PRO A 86 -2.45 -1.49 3.13
CA PRO A 86 -1.99 -2.22 4.31
C PRO A 86 -3.14 -2.58 5.27
N ILE A 87 -4.28 -1.92 5.18
CA ILE A 87 -5.44 -2.16 6.04
C ILE A 87 -6.37 -3.14 5.34
N THR A 88 -6.66 -4.25 6.01
CA THR A 88 -7.48 -5.35 5.50
C THR A 88 -8.94 -5.23 5.92
N ASN A 89 -9.19 -4.74 7.13
CA ASN A 89 -10.55 -4.59 7.66
C ASN A 89 -10.66 -3.40 8.61
N VAL A 90 -11.80 -2.73 8.58
CA VAL A 90 -12.16 -1.68 9.54
C VAL A 90 -13.63 -1.86 9.93
N SER A 91 -13.90 -2.00 11.22
CA SER A 91 -15.23 -1.98 11.78
C SER A 91 -15.32 -0.99 12.93
N TRP A 92 -16.52 -0.54 13.25
CA TRP A 92 -16.74 0.42 14.32
C TRP A 92 -18.05 0.16 15.04
N GLU A 93 -18.08 0.59 16.28
CA GLU A 93 -19.25 0.57 17.16
C GLU A 93 -19.41 1.93 17.83
N ILE A 94 -20.65 2.32 18.07
CA ILE A 94 -20.98 3.56 18.79
C ILE A 94 -21.68 3.17 20.08
N GLU A 95 -21.13 3.62 21.21
CA GLU A 95 -21.67 3.41 22.53
C GLU A 95 -22.10 4.75 23.13
N ALA A 96 -23.31 4.82 23.67
CA ALA A 96 -23.73 5.97 24.45
C ALA A 96 -22.93 6.05 25.74
N ILE A 97 -22.53 7.27 26.14
CA ILE A 97 -21.87 7.50 27.44
C ILE A 97 -22.94 7.74 28.49
N PRO A 98 -23.19 6.80 29.42
CA PRO A 98 -24.32 6.89 30.37
C PRO A 98 -24.25 8.09 31.32
N THR A 99 -23.05 8.60 31.55
CA THR A 99 -22.80 9.74 32.44
C THR A 99 -22.91 11.11 31.76
N SER A 100 -23.11 11.12 30.43
CA SER A 100 -23.24 12.36 29.67
C SER A 100 -24.65 12.90 29.71
N THR A 101 -24.83 14.10 30.19
CA THR A 101 -26.10 14.84 30.15
C THR A 101 -26.38 15.44 28.76
N GLU A 102 -25.38 15.49 27.90
CA GLU A 102 -25.43 16.09 26.57
C GLU A 102 -25.60 15.05 25.43
N GLY A 103 -25.78 13.77 25.77
CA GLY A 103 -25.94 12.70 24.78
C GLY A 103 -24.64 12.40 24.02
N GLN A 104 -23.50 12.53 24.67
CA GLN A 104 -22.19 12.21 24.07
C GLN A 104 -22.07 10.72 23.80
N GLU A 105 -21.39 10.39 22.70
CA GLU A 105 -21.16 9.02 22.24
C GLU A 105 -19.66 8.72 22.19
N LYS A 106 -19.33 7.47 22.39
CA LYS A 106 -17.98 6.93 22.27
C LYS A 106 -17.88 6.11 20.99
N LEU A 107 -16.96 6.47 20.12
CA LEU A 107 -16.62 5.70 18.93
C LEU A 107 -15.53 4.68 19.26
N ILE A 108 -15.81 3.39 19.02
CA ILE A 108 -14.85 2.30 19.10
C ILE A 108 -14.56 1.84 17.69
N MET A 109 -13.29 1.82 17.31
CA MET A 109 -12.86 1.36 15.99
C MET A 109 -11.95 0.14 16.11
N PHE A 110 -12.22 -0.87 15.31
CA PHE A 110 -11.38 -2.06 15.14
C PHE A 110 -10.71 -1.98 13.78
N VAL A 111 -9.38 -1.96 13.78
CA VAL A 111 -8.57 -1.79 12.56
C VAL A 111 -7.61 -2.95 12.45
N GLU A 112 -7.72 -3.71 11.37
CA GLU A 112 -6.83 -4.84 11.05
C GLU A 112 -5.89 -4.45 9.92
N SER A 113 -4.63 -4.89 10.04
CA SER A 113 -3.61 -4.67 9.00
C SER A 113 -2.97 -5.98 8.59
N ASN A 114 -2.39 -6.00 7.39
CA ASN A 114 -1.60 -7.13 6.90
C ASN A 114 -0.19 -7.22 7.52
N GLY A 115 0.12 -6.40 8.53
CA GLY A 115 1.42 -6.35 9.20
C GLY A 115 2.41 -5.34 8.59
N ALA A 116 2.13 -4.79 7.41
CA ALA A 116 3.02 -3.82 6.77
C ALA A 116 3.06 -2.45 7.49
N THR A 117 1.98 -2.10 8.16
CA THR A 117 1.84 -0.84 8.89
C THR A 117 1.09 -1.09 10.19
N LYS A 118 1.51 -0.45 11.26
CA LYS A 118 0.77 -0.52 12.53
C LYS A 118 -0.58 0.21 12.38
N PRO A 119 -1.70 -0.36 12.87
CA PRO A 119 -3.01 0.27 12.76
C PRO A 119 -3.05 1.71 13.30
N LYS A 120 -2.36 1.97 14.41
CA LYS A 120 -2.25 3.33 14.98
C LYS A 120 -1.61 4.32 14.02
N ASP A 121 -0.56 3.91 13.31
CA ASP A 121 0.15 4.80 12.38
C ASP A 121 -0.70 5.06 11.13
N ALA A 122 -1.45 4.04 10.66
CA ALA A 122 -2.41 4.19 9.59
C ALA A 122 -3.54 5.16 9.95
N MET A 123 -4.08 5.08 11.17
CA MET A 123 -5.10 6.00 11.68
C MET A 123 -4.57 7.43 11.75
N ASN A 124 -3.38 7.64 12.32
CA ASN A 124 -2.74 8.96 12.38
C ASN A 124 -2.52 9.55 10.98
N HIS A 125 -2.08 8.72 10.03
CA HIS A 125 -1.87 9.14 8.66
C HIS A 125 -3.18 9.58 8.00
N SER A 126 -4.24 8.78 8.14
CA SER A 126 -5.57 9.11 7.60
C SER A 126 -6.13 10.41 8.21
N ALA A 127 -5.98 10.59 9.53
CA ALA A 127 -6.40 11.80 10.21
C ALA A 127 -5.62 13.04 9.70
N ASN A 128 -4.33 12.90 9.43
CA ASN A 128 -3.52 13.97 8.85
C ASN A 128 -3.97 14.34 7.43
N ILE A 129 -4.31 13.35 6.60
CA ILE A 129 -4.87 13.60 5.26
C ILE A 129 -6.17 14.39 5.37
N LEU A 130 -7.10 13.95 6.23
CA LEU A 130 -8.35 14.67 6.45
C LEU A 130 -8.12 16.10 6.94
N ARG A 131 -7.20 16.29 7.90
CA ARG A 131 -6.84 17.62 8.38
C ARG A 131 -6.32 18.52 7.27
N GLN A 132 -5.44 18.00 6.40
CA GLN A 132 -4.92 18.75 5.26
C GLN A 132 -6.04 19.14 4.27
N GLN A 133 -6.97 18.22 4.00
CA GLN A 133 -8.11 18.52 3.13
C GLN A 133 -9.04 19.56 3.75
N MET A 134 -9.26 19.51 5.05
CA MET A 134 -10.09 20.49 5.76
C MET A 134 -9.46 21.89 5.82
N GLN A 135 -8.14 22.01 5.71
CA GLN A 135 -7.48 23.32 5.63
C GLN A 135 -7.96 24.18 4.45
N PHE A 136 -8.41 23.57 3.35
CA PHE A 136 -8.96 24.29 2.22
C PHE A 136 -10.29 24.99 2.53
N PHE A 137 -10.97 24.59 3.59
CA PHE A 137 -12.20 25.25 4.08
C PHE A 137 -11.93 26.28 5.17
N MET A 138 -10.68 26.38 5.65
CA MET A 138 -10.29 27.42 6.60
C MET A 138 -9.96 28.69 5.81
N PHE A 139 -10.83 29.68 5.93
CA PHE A 139 -10.63 30.98 5.31
C PHE A 139 -9.66 31.78 6.20
N ASP A 140 -8.52 32.15 5.63
CA ASP A 140 -7.67 33.15 6.22
C ASP A 140 -8.16 34.52 5.72
N ASP A 141 -8.56 35.41 6.63
CA ASP A 141 -9.10 36.74 6.32
C ASP A 141 -8.14 37.61 5.48
N SER A 142 -6.88 37.19 5.35
CA SER A 142 -5.85 37.85 4.55
C SER A 142 -5.89 37.48 3.04
N LEU A 143 -6.60 36.38 2.67
CA LEU A 143 -6.67 35.93 1.27
C LEU A 143 -7.92 36.47 0.57
N SER A 144 -7.73 37.23 -0.52
CA SER A 144 -8.85 37.69 -1.32
C SER A 144 -9.58 36.53 -1.99
N ILE A 145 -10.90 36.60 -2.10
CA ILE A 145 -11.79 35.61 -2.73
C ILE A 145 -11.31 35.19 -4.14
N LYS A 146 -10.66 36.10 -4.87
CA LYS A 146 -10.10 35.79 -6.20
C LYS A 146 -8.92 34.82 -6.16
N THR A 147 -8.07 34.95 -5.16
CA THR A 147 -6.92 34.05 -4.98
C THR A 147 -7.37 32.65 -4.56
N PHE A 148 -8.40 32.57 -3.72
CA PHE A 148 -8.98 31.30 -3.29
C PHE A 148 -9.58 30.49 -4.45
N ASN A 149 -10.36 31.14 -5.32
CA ASN A 149 -10.97 30.47 -6.48
C ASN A 149 -9.91 29.97 -7.48
N LEU A 150 -8.83 30.71 -7.68
CA LEU A 150 -7.73 30.28 -8.55
C LEU A 150 -6.95 29.10 -7.94
N PHE A 151 -6.73 29.11 -6.63
CA PHE A 151 -6.03 28.04 -5.93
C PHE A 151 -6.85 26.75 -5.90
N PHE A 152 -8.16 26.84 -5.68
CA PHE A 152 -9.08 25.71 -5.72
C PHE A 152 -9.14 25.07 -7.12
N LEU A 153 -9.22 25.86 -8.17
CA LEU A 153 -9.23 25.39 -9.57
C LEU A 153 -7.89 24.74 -9.99
N LEU A 154 -6.77 25.29 -9.55
CA LEU A 154 -5.44 24.70 -9.83
C LEU A 154 -5.15 23.44 -8.98
N SER A 155 -5.80 23.32 -7.83
CA SER A 155 -5.63 22.16 -6.92
C SER A 155 -6.43 20.93 -7.34
N THR A 156 -7.54 21.09 -8.10
CA THR A 156 -8.35 19.95 -8.56
C THR A 156 -7.63 19.09 -9.58
N ASP A 157 -6.72 19.66 -10.39
CA ASP A 157 -5.95 18.91 -11.38
C ASP A 157 -4.73 18.17 -10.78
N ASN A 158 -4.32 18.48 -9.54
CA ASN A 158 -3.14 17.92 -8.89
C ASN A 158 -3.40 17.30 -7.50
N LEU A 159 -4.65 17.04 -7.12
CA LEU A 159 -5.02 16.46 -5.81
C LEU A 159 -4.77 14.94 -5.73
N VAL A 160 -3.57 14.51 -6.08
CA VAL A 160 -3.04 13.25 -5.57
C VAL A 160 -1.87 13.61 -4.66
N PRO A 161 -2.03 13.64 -3.33
CA PRO A 161 -0.88 13.79 -2.45
C PRO A 161 0.05 12.60 -2.74
N GLU A 162 1.22 12.89 -3.24
CA GLU A 162 2.33 11.94 -3.30
C GLU A 162 2.62 11.47 -1.89
N ILE A 163 2.11 10.28 -1.55
CA ILE A 163 2.52 9.58 -0.33
C ILE A 163 3.85 8.94 -0.64
N THR A 164 4.92 9.71 -0.50
CA THR A 164 6.28 9.32 -0.89
C THR A 164 6.96 8.36 0.08
N HIS A 165 6.37 7.91 1.17
CA HIS A 165 7.07 7.06 2.14
C HIS A 165 6.16 6.03 2.82
N ILE A 166 5.80 4.95 2.11
CA ILE A 166 5.32 3.72 2.76
C ILE A 166 6.11 2.55 2.16
N ARG A 167 7.01 1.97 2.94
CA ARG A 167 7.56 0.64 2.65
C ARG A 167 6.41 -0.34 2.61
N ARG A 168 6.23 -1.04 1.52
CA ARG A 168 5.17 -2.01 1.35
C ARG A 168 5.74 -3.38 1.07
N TYR A 169 5.09 -4.34 1.65
CA TYR A 169 5.43 -5.72 1.66
C TYR A 169 4.37 -6.49 0.87
N PHE A 170 4.77 -7.44 0.10
CA PHE A 170 3.91 -8.26 -0.74
C PHE A 170 3.85 -9.68 -0.23
N PHE A 171 2.70 -10.14 -0.06
CA PHE A 171 2.02 -11.39 -0.39
C PHE A 171 0.65 -11.42 0.26
#